data_020951832393f46208ab3833aa7eb234
#
_entry.id   020951832393f46208ab3833aa7eb234
#
_cell.length_a   1.000
_cell.length_b   1.000
_cell.length_c   1.000
_cell.angle_alpha   90.00
_cell.angle_beta   90.00
_cell.angle_gamma   90.00
#
_symmetry.space_group_name_H-M   'P 1'
#
loop_
_entity.id
_entity.type
_entity.pdbx_description
1 polymer ?
#
loop_
_entity_poly.entity_id
_entity_poly.type
_entity_poly.pdbx_seq_one_letter_code
_entity_poly.pdbx_strand_id
1 'polypeptide(L)'
;MNPKRMQARGLQPKNIVPASLEHYRLCFNKRAHGKDGVAYANIEAAAGEKVFGVAYELEGEVALRQLDHFEGTPVRYSRERFLLLSPHGPLPAWVYVANPAWRASDIKPEANYLKHLLAGSQFLPESYRAAIENTECWPANEHAGSDEWLHSNL
;
A
#
# COMPACT_ATOMS: atom_id res chain seq x y z
N MET A 1 1.32 1.20 4.39
CA MET A 1 1.23 2.28 5.37
C MET A 1 1.17 1.81 6.83
N ASN A 2 1.11 0.52 7.11
CA ASN A 2 1.02 -0.01 8.48
C ASN A 2 2.40 -0.46 9.01
N PRO A 3 3.01 0.24 9.99
CA PRO A 3 4.31 -0.16 10.56
C PRO A 3 4.29 -1.56 11.19
N LYS A 4 3.18 -1.95 11.84
CA LYS A 4 3.02 -3.29 12.43
C LYS A 4 3.11 -4.41 11.39
N ARG A 5 2.65 -4.13 10.15
CA ARG A 5 2.75 -5.09 9.05
C ARG A 5 4.20 -5.33 8.64
N MET A 6 5.02 -4.30 8.63
CA MET A 6 6.45 -4.43 8.36
C MET A 6 7.11 -5.33 9.42
N GLN A 7 6.81 -5.11 10.70
CA GLN A 7 7.31 -5.93 11.80
C GLN A 7 6.84 -7.39 11.72
N ALA A 8 5.55 -7.62 11.44
CA ALA A 8 4.98 -8.97 11.29
C ALA A 8 5.61 -9.74 10.11
N ARG A 9 6.07 -9.02 9.09
CA ARG A 9 6.83 -9.58 7.96
C ARG A 9 8.33 -9.75 8.24
N GLY A 10 8.76 -9.57 9.49
CA GLY A 10 10.17 -9.65 9.87
C GLY A 10 11.05 -8.50 9.37
N LEU A 11 10.43 -7.41 8.93
CA LEU A 11 11.12 -6.22 8.45
C LEU A 11 11.18 -5.17 9.57
N GLN A 12 12.38 -4.70 9.87
CA GLN A 12 12.61 -3.65 10.87
C GLN A 12 13.15 -2.40 10.16
N PRO A 13 12.29 -1.43 9.82
CA PRO A 13 12.75 -0.20 9.20
C PRO A 13 13.64 0.59 10.17
N LYS A 14 14.75 1.13 9.65
CA LYS A 14 15.61 2.06 10.40
C LYS A 14 14.93 3.40 10.60
N ASN A 15 14.15 3.81 9.63
CA ASN A 15 13.43 5.08 9.64
C ASN A 15 12.08 4.96 8.98
N ILE A 16 11.13 5.80 9.40
CA ILE A 16 9.76 5.85 8.89
C ILE A 16 9.41 7.32 8.69
N VAL A 17 9.16 7.73 7.45
CA VAL A 17 8.87 9.11 7.13
C VAL A 17 7.59 9.25 6.30
N PRO A 18 6.76 10.27 6.56
CA PRO A 18 5.67 10.60 5.65
C PRO A 18 6.24 11.02 4.30
N ALA A 19 5.59 10.60 3.23
CA ALA A 19 6.00 10.96 1.89
C ALA A 19 4.79 11.10 0.97
N SER A 20 4.96 11.83 -0.13
CA SER A 20 3.93 11.96 -1.16
C SER A 20 4.52 11.80 -2.55
N LEU A 21 3.68 11.39 -3.49
CA LEU A 21 3.99 11.28 -4.90
C LEU A 21 3.02 12.14 -5.70
N GLU A 22 3.53 13.09 -6.46
CA GLU A 22 2.74 14.00 -7.28
C GLU A 22 2.35 13.36 -8.61
N HIS A 23 1.24 13.80 -9.17
CA HIS A 23 0.67 13.34 -10.43
C HIS A 23 0.25 11.87 -10.44
N TYR A 24 -0.06 11.34 -9.26
CA TYR A 24 -0.60 10.00 -9.05
C TYR A 24 -1.78 10.04 -8.08
N ARG A 25 -2.68 9.06 -8.21
CA ARG A 25 -3.78 8.84 -7.27
C ARG A 25 -3.72 7.43 -6.67
N LEU A 26 -4.21 7.30 -5.46
CA LEU A 26 -4.52 6.00 -4.86
C LEU A 26 -5.78 5.44 -5.51
N CYS A 27 -5.74 4.19 -5.89
CA CYS A 27 -6.90 3.45 -6.38
C CYS A 27 -6.93 2.03 -5.78
N PHE A 28 -8.10 1.40 -5.82
CA PHE A 28 -8.32 0.04 -5.35
C PHE A 28 -8.75 -0.81 -6.54
N ASN A 29 -7.79 -1.17 -7.38
CA ASN A 29 -8.02 -1.90 -8.62
C ASN A 29 -7.06 -3.07 -8.84
N LYS A 30 -6.18 -3.39 -7.89
CA LYS A 30 -5.36 -4.59 -7.95
C LYS A 30 -6.15 -5.77 -7.40
N ARG A 31 -6.37 -6.82 -8.22
CA ARG A 31 -7.12 -8.02 -7.81
C ARG A 31 -6.44 -8.74 -6.66
N ALA A 32 -7.22 -9.14 -5.66
CA ALA A 32 -6.74 -10.04 -4.63
C ALA A 32 -6.44 -11.43 -5.23
N HIS A 33 -5.46 -12.13 -4.68
CA HIS A 33 -5.21 -13.52 -5.05
C HIS A 33 -6.15 -14.43 -4.26
N GLY A 34 -6.88 -15.29 -4.98
CA GLY A 34 -7.80 -16.25 -4.35
C GLY A 34 -9.09 -15.67 -3.76
N LYS A 35 -9.40 -14.38 -4.00
CA LYS A 35 -10.63 -13.73 -3.56
C LYS A 35 -11.25 -12.95 -4.73
N ASP A 36 -12.35 -13.44 -5.28
CA ASP A 36 -13.04 -12.76 -6.36
C ASP A 36 -13.69 -11.46 -5.89
N GLY A 37 -13.67 -10.44 -6.73
CA GLY A 37 -14.28 -9.14 -6.45
C GLY A 37 -13.54 -8.28 -5.41
N VAL A 38 -12.45 -8.78 -4.82
CA VAL A 38 -11.68 -8.06 -3.79
C VAL A 38 -10.49 -7.33 -4.39
N ALA A 39 -10.32 -6.08 -3.97
CA ALA A 39 -9.26 -5.19 -4.41
C ALA A 39 -8.23 -4.89 -3.32
N TYR A 40 -6.99 -4.67 -3.77
CA TYR A 40 -5.93 -4.03 -3.00
C TYR A 40 -5.52 -2.70 -3.60
N ALA A 41 -4.79 -1.92 -2.81
CA ALA A 41 -4.27 -0.62 -3.21
C ALA A 41 -3.31 -0.72 -4.39
N ASN A 42 -3.40 0.26 -5.24
CA ASN A 42 -2.50 0.54 -6.35
C ASN A 42 -2.36 2.05 -6.51
N ILE A 43 -1.41 2.50 -7.29
CA ILE A 43 -1.31 3.88 -7.73
C ILE A 43 -1.42 3.96 -9.25
N GLU A 44 -2.03 5.02 -9.74
CA GLU A 44 -2.14 5.30 -11.17
C GLU A 44 -1.78 6.76 -11.45
N ALA A 45 -1.21 7.00 -12.63
CA ALA A 45 -0.94 8.36 -13.08
C ALA A 45 -2.24 9.18 -13.14
N ALA A 46 -2.24 10.36 -12.52
CA ALA A 46 -3.37 11.28 -12.47
C ALA A 46 -2.83 12.71 -12.32
N ALA A 47 -2.80 13.46 -13.44
CA ALA A 47 -2.25 14.80 -13.46
C ALA A 47 -2.94 15.71 -12.44
N GLY A 48 -2.14 16.39 -11.60
CA GLY A 48 -2.63 17.30 -10.57
C GLY A 48 -3.08 16.62 -9.25
N GLU A 49 -3.18 15.31 -9.21
CA GLU A 49 -3.47 14.58 -7.98
C GLU A 49 -2.18 14.21 -7.20
N LYS A 50 -2.35 13.76 -5.97
CA LYS A 50 -1.23 13.41 -5.10
C LYS A 50 -1.59 12.20 -4.24
N VAL A 51 -0.69 11.21 -4.19
CA VAL A 51 -0.75 10.10 -3.25
C VAL A 51 0.08 10.43 -2.03
N PHE A 52 -0.50 10.22 -0.85
CA PHE A 52 0.21 10.29 0.42
C PHE A 52 0.45 8.88 0.97
N GLY A 53 1.58 8.71 1.63
CA GLY A 53 1.96 7.42 2.17
C GLY A 53 3.10 7.51 3.16
N VAL A 54 3.70 6.36 3.42
CA VAL A 54 4.79 6.20 4.38
C VAL A 54 5.95 5.53 3.66
N ALA A 55 7.11 6.17 3.69
CA ALA A 55 8.36 5.59 3.21
C ALA A 55 9.09 4.90 4.38
N TYR A 56 9.61 3.71 4.12
CA TYR A 56 10.36 2.89 5.07
C TYR A 56 11.80 2.76 4.60
N GLU A 57 12.75 3.12 5.44
CA GLU A 57 14.16 2.85 5.20
C GLU A 57 14.49 1.43 5.63
N LEU A 58 14.72 0.55 4.66
CA LEU A 58 15.05 -0.86 4.89
C LEU A 58 16.56 -1.08 4.82
N GLU A 59 17.06 -2.05 5.60
CA GLU A 59 18.48 -2.38 5.61
C GLU A 59 18.83 -3.43 4.55
N GLY A 60 19.49 -2.96 3.48
CA GLY A 60 20.08 -3.80 2.46
C GLY A 60 19.08 -4.49 1.51
N GLU A 61 19.62 -5.21 0.55
CA GLU A 61 18.82 -5.89 -0.47
C GLU A 61 18.03 -7.11 0.04
N VAL A 62 18.43 -7.72 1.14
CA VAL A 62 17.75 -8.88 1.71
C VAL A 62 16.35 -8.51 2.16
N ALA A 63 16.23 -7.41 2.91
CA ALA A 63 14.93 -6.89 3.36
C ALA A 63 14.05 -6.50 2.17
N LEU A 64 14.64 -5.91 1.12
CA LEU A 64 13.92 -5.53 -0.08
C LEU A 64 13.40 -6.76 -0.86
N ARG A 65 14.22 -7.81 -1.01
CA ARG A 65 13.79 -9.09 -1.63
C ARG A 65 12.71 -9.79 -0.83
N GLN A 66 12.78 -9.71 0.49
CA GLN A 66 11.72 -10.24 1.36
C GLN A 66 10.40 -9.51 1.13
N LEU A 67 10.43 -8.17 1.00
CA LEU A 67 9.24 -7.39 0.67
C LEU A 67 8.73 -7.72 -0.74
N ASP A 68 9.60 -7.87 -1.74
CA ASP A 68 9.25 -8.33 -3.09
C ASP A 68 8.44 -9.64 -3.08
N HIS A 69 8.84 -10.58 -2.22
CA HIS A 69 8.12 -11.85 -2.07
C HIS A 69 6.68 -11.63 -1.58
N PHE A 70 6.48 -10.80 -0.55
CA PHE A 70 5.16 -10.47 -0.03
C PHE A 70 4.28 -9.74 -1.06
N GLU A 71 4.85 -8.88 -1.87
CA GLU A 71 4.13 -8.14 -2.91
C GLU A 71 3.91 -8.98 -4.19
N GLY A 72 4.54 -10.14 -4.28
CA GLY A 72 4.45 -11.03 -5.44
C GLY A 72 5.14 -10.46 -6.69
N THR A 73 6.21 -9.72 -6.48
CA THR A 73 7.05 -9.16 -7.54
C THR A 73 7.86 -10.28 -8.21
N PRO A 74 8.03 -10.27 -9.52
CA PRO A 74 7.56 -9.26 -10.49
C PRO A 74 6.19 -9.55 -11.10
N VAL A 75 5.45 -10.55 -10.62
CA VAL A 75 4.23 -11.04 -11.28
C VAL A 75 3.01 -10.16 -10.97
N ARG A 76 2.75 -9.89 -9.70
CA ARG A 76 1.55 -9.13 -9.25
C ARG A 76 1.80 -7.64 -9.25
N TYR A 77 2.95 -7.24 -8.71
CA TYR A 77 3.43 -5.87 -8.70
C TYR A 77 4.79 -5.79 -9.38
N SER A 78 5.06 -4.69 -10.07
CA SER A 78 6.41 -4.24 -10.40
C SER A 78 6.90 -3.30 -9.31
N ARG A 79 8.20 -3.36 -9.05
CA ARG A 79 8.88 -2.43 -8.16
C ARG A 79 9.53 -1.33 -9.02
N GLU A 80 9.03 -0.11 -8.88
CA GLU A 80 9.43 1.02 -9.71
C GLU A 80 10.07 2.13 -8.86
N ARG A 81 11.03 2.85 -9.42
CA ARG A 81 11.68 3.98 -8.73
C ARG A 81 10.93 5.26 -8.99
N PHE A 82 10.61 5.95 -7.90
CA PHE A 82 10.01 7.29 -7.92
C PHE A 82 10.81 8.27 -7.08
N LEU A 83 10.67 9.55 -7.40
CA LEU A 83 11.13 10.63 -6.55
C LEU A 83 9.93 11.11 -5.74
N LEU A 84 9.89 10.75 -4.47
CA LEU A 84 8.86 11.18 -3.52
C LEU A 84 9.24 12.54 -2.93
N LEU A 85 8.25 13.23 -2.40
CA LEU A 85 8.44 14.42 -1.57
C LEU A 85 8.28 14.02 -0.10
N SER A 86 9.26 14.41 0.73
CA SER A 86 9.24 14.22 2.16
C SER A 86 9.47 15.55 2.89
N PRO A 87 9.24 15.64 4.22
CA PRO A 87 9.57 16.84 5.01
C PRO A 87 11.05 17.23 4.95
N HIS A 88 11.91 16.30 4.56
CA HIS A 88 13.36 16.52 4.45
C HIS A 88 13.83 16.76 3.01
N GLY A 89 12.89 16.91 2.07
CA GLY A 89 13.16 17.13 0.65
C GLY A 89 12.88 15.89 -0.22
N PRO A 90 13.35 15.92 -1.48
CA PRO A 90 13.16 14.83 -2.43
C PRO A 90 13.77 13.52 -1.92
N LEU A 91 13.00 12.44 -2.02
CA LEU A 91 13.36 11.10 -1.52
C LEU A 91 13.22 10.08 -2.64
N PRO A 92 14.31 9.58 -3.23
CA PRO A 92 14.25 8.45 -4.14
C PRO A 92 13.79 7.20 -3.40
N ALA A 93 12.71 6.55 -3.89
CA ALA A 93 12.16 5.38 -3.23
C ALA A 93 11.63 4.35 -4.25
N TRP A 94 11.51 3.12 -3.81
CA TRP A 94 10.81 2.06 -4.51
C TRP A 94 9.34 2.08 -4.15
N VAL A 95 8.48 1.97 -5.15
CA VAL A 95 7.03 1.87 -4.99
C VAL A 95 6.55 0.66 -5.78
N TYR A 96 5.65 -0.10 -5.19
CA TYR A 96 5.02 -1.25 -5.85
C TYR A 96 3.80 -0.79 -6.64
N VAL A 97 3.83 -1.02 -7.95
CA VAL A 97 2.75 -0.66 -8.89
C VAL A 97 2.15 -1.95 -9.46
N ALA A 98 0.84 -2.09 -9.38
CA ALA A 98 0.17 -3.30 -9.86
C ALA A 98 0.36 -3.48 -11.37
N ASN A 99 0.76 -4.67 -11.78
CA ASN A 99 0.91 -5.00 -13.19
C ASN A 99 -0.45 -4.97 -13.91
N PRO A 100 -0.50 -4.57 -15.19
CA PRO A 100 -1.76 -4.46 -15.92
C PRO A 100 -2.62 -5.73 -15.89
N ALA A 101 -2.02 -6.91 -15.98
CA ALA A 101 -2.71 -8.20 -15.91
C ALA A 101 -3.39 -8.47 -14.54
N TRP A 102 -3.00 -7.74 -13.51
CA TRP A 102 -3.56 -7.86 -12.14
C TRP A 102 -4.51 -6.73 -11.79
N ARG A 103 -4.81 -5.81 -12.72
CA ARG A 103 -5.80 -4.75 -12.51
C ARG A 103 -7.17 -5.20 -13.01
N ALA A 104 -8.21 -4.73 -12.36
CA ALA A 104 -9.59 -4.92 -12.79
C ALA A 104 -10.46 -3.72 -12.39
N SER A 105 -11.54 -3.50 -13.13
CA SER A 105 -12.67 -2.65 -12.74
C SER A 105 -13.66 -3.45 -11.89
N ASP A 106 -14.60 -2.75 -11.25
CA ASP A 106 -15.73 -3.33 -10.51
C ASP A 106 -15.34 -4.24 -9.34
N ILE A 107 -14.17 -4.01 -8.75
CA ILE A 107 -13.70 -4.66 -7.54
C ILE A 107 -13.52 -3.63 -6.42
N LYS A 108 -13.69 -4.04 -5.16
CA LYS A 108 -13.64 -3.16 -4.00
C LYS A 108 -12.72 -3.73 -2.91
N PRO A 109 -12.09 -2.88 -2.08
CA PRO A 109 -11.37 -3.36 -0.91
C PRO A 109 -12.33 -3.92 0.14
N GLU A 110 -11.84 -4.77 1.03
CA GLU A 110 -12.54 -5.15 2.25
C GLU A 110 -12.35 -4.08 3.34
N ALA A 111 -13.35 -3.86 4.20
CA ALA A 111 -13.29 -2.88 5.28
C ALA A 111 -12.09 -3.13 6.23
N ASN A 112 -11.75 -4.39 6.50
CA ASN A 112 -10.57 -4.73 7.30
C ASN A 112 -9.26 -4.29 6.63
N TYR A 113 -9.19 -4.37 5.30
CA TYR A 113 -8.02 -3.89 4.56
C TYR A 113 -7.89 -2.36 4.66
N LEU A 114 -8.98 -1.60 4.57
CA LEU A 114 -8.95 -0.14 4.76
C LEU A 114 -8.49 0.25 6.17
N LYS A 115 -8.99 -0.42 7.22
CA LYS A 115 -8.49 -0.24 8.60
C LYS A 115 -6.99 -0.47 8.70
N HIS A 116 -6.49 -1.42 7.93
CA HIS A 116 -5.07 -1.73 7.87
C HIS A 116 -4.24 -0.61 7.24
N LEU A 117 -4.74 0.03 6.18
CA LEU A 117 -4.11 1.23 5.61
C LEU A 117 -4.13 2.40 6.60
N LEU A 118 -5.26 2.58 7.30
CA LEU A 118 -5.46 3.62 8.29
C LEU A 118 -4.63 3.44 9.57
N ALA A 119 -4.06 2.26 9.82
CA ALA A 119 -3.13 2.07 10.93
C ALA A 119 -1.86 2.94 10.86
N GLY A 120 -1.55 3.51 9.69
CA GLY A 120 -0.52 4.52 9.48
C GLY A 120 -1.05 5.94 9.38
N SER A 121 -2.28 6.21 9.80
CA SER A 121 -2.98 7.49 9.60
C SER A 121 -2.28 8.71 10.20
N GLN A 122 -1.49 8.52 11.26
CA GLN A 122 -0.68 9.57 11.88
C GLN A 122 0.32 10.25 10.90
N PHE A 123 0.64 9.59 9.79
CA PHE A 123 1.54 10.10 8.76
C PHE A 123 0.79 10.72 7.57
N LEU A 124 -0.54 10.71 7.58
CA LEU A 124 -1.38 11.14 6.47
C LEU A 124 -2.11 12.45 6.79
N PRO A 125 -2.32 13.35 5.81
CA PRO A 125 -3.21 14.48 5.96
C PRO A 125 -4.63 14.02 6.34
N GLU A 126 -5.33 14.83 7.14
CA GLU A 126 -6.68 14.49 7.61
C GLU A 126 -7.68 14.28 6.47
N SER A 127 -7.67 15.15 5.47
CA SER A 127 -8.52 15.02 4.28
C SER A 127 -8.26 13.74 3.50
N TYR A 128 -7.00 13.32 3.40
CA TYR A 128 -6.62 12.08 2.71
C TYR A 128 -7.05 10.83 3.50
N ARG A 129 -6.91 10.88 4.83
CA ARG A 129 -7.43 9.86 5.73
C ARG A 129 -8.93 9.71 5.59
N ALA A 130 -9.68 10.83 5.64
CA ALA A 130 -11.13 10.82 5.45
C ALA A 130 -11.53 10.24 4.09
N ALA A 131 -10.79 10.50 3.01
CA ALA A 131 -11.05 9.90 1.71
C ALA A 131 -10.89 8.37 1.73
N ILE A 132 -9.88 7.84 2.43
CA ILE A 132 -9.71 6.39 2.61
C ILE A 132 -10.87 5.80 3.45
N GLU A 133 -11.26 6.45 4.53
CA GLU A 133 -12.36 6.03 5.41
C GLU A 133 -13.71 5.95 4.67
N ASN A 134 -13.94 6.88 3.73
CA ASN A 134 -15.15 6.93 2.92
C ASN A 134 -15.09 6.09 1.63
N THR A 135 -14.02 5.32 1.42
CA THR A 135 -13.91 4.43 0.27
C THR A 135 -14.98 3.35 0.31
N GLU A 136 -15.70 3.18 -0.79
CA GLU A 136 -16.66 2.09 -0.93
C GLU A 136 -15.96 0.74 -0.78
N CYS A 137 -16.46 -0.11 0.11
CA CYS A 137 -15.80 -1.37 0.44
C CYS A 137 -16.80 -2.50 0.71
N TRP A 138 -16.33 -3.74 0.64
CA TRP A 138 -17.05 -4.89 1.14
C TRP A 138 -17.08 -4.87 2.68
N PRO A 139 -18.16 -5.35 3.31
CA PRO A 139 -18.20 -5.51 4.76
C PRO A 139 -16.99 -6.29 5.28
N ALA A 140 -16.61 -6.02 6.53
CA ALA A 140 -15.58 -6.80 7.18
C ALA A 140 -16.01 -8.27 7.25
N ASN A 141 -15.12 -9.17 6.81
CA ASN A 141 -15.35 -10.60 6.99
C ASN A 141 -15.15 -10.92 8.49
N GLU A 142 -16.21 -11.25 9.21
CA GLU A 142 -16.20 -11.50 10.65
C GLU A 142 -15.32 -12.70 11.03
N HIS A 143 -15.00 -13.56 10.08
CA HIS A 143 -14.16 -14.74 10.29
C HIS A 143 -12.67 -14.51 10.00
N ALA A 144 -12.30 -13.38 9.41
CA ALA A 144 -10.89 -13.01 9.24
C ALA A 144 -10.41 -12.33 10.52
N GLY A 145 -9.63 -13.03 11.33
CA GLY A 145 -8.97 -12.44 12.50
C GLY A 145 -8.18 -11.19 12.10
N SER A 146 -8.15 -10.18 12.98
CA SER A 146 -7.47 -8.89 12.73
C SER A 146 -5.99 -9.06 12.36
N ASP A 147 -5.38 -10.19 12.71
CA ASP A 147 -3.97 -10.48 12.50
C ASP A 147 -3.68 -11.18 11.16
N GLU A 148 -4.69 -11.75 10.49
CA GLU A 148 -4.51 -12.42 9.19
C GLU A 148 -3.92 -11.46 8.13
N TRP A 149 -4.34 -10.20 8.15
CA TRP A 149 -3.85 -9.17 7.25
C TRP A 149 -2.39 -8.76 7.49
N LEU A 150 -1.86 -8.97 8.68
CA LEU A 150 -0.47 -8.65 8.99
C LEU A 150 0.51 -9.55 8.24
N HIS A 151 0.14 -10.81 8.04
CA HIS A 151 0.97 -11.84 7.44
C HIS A 151 0.58 -12.19 5.99
N SER A 152 -0.57 -11.72 5.51
CA SER A 152 -1.06 -12.06 4.16
C SER A 152 -0.12 -11.56 3.06
N ASN A 153 0.04 -12.36 2.01
CA ASN A 153 0.61 -11.94 0.74
C ASN A 153 -0.45 -11.19 -0.06
N LEU A 154 -0.07 -10.06 -0.63
CA LEU A 154 -0.95 -9.24 -1.49
C LEU A 154 -1.09 -9.80 -2.88
#